data_210f47c849c2e3660de65e870064f990
#
_entry.id   210f47c849c2e3660de65e870064f990
#
_cell.length_a   1.000
_cell.length_b   1.000
_cell.length_c   1.000
_cell.angle_alpha   90.00
_cell.angle_beta   90.00
_cell.angle_gamma   90.00
#
_symmetry.space_group_name_H-M   'P 1'
#
loop_
_entity.id
_entity.type
_entity.pdbx_description
1 polymer ?
#
loop_
_entity_poly.entity_id
_entity_poly.type
_entity_poly.pdbx_seq_one_letter_code
_entity_poly.pdbx_strand_id
1 'polypeptide(L)'
;MKIPHSAALLPLFLLAACGRGGGGEEVGEFKNDLYGNEIKVQALKDPKVEGVTCHLTYFDRGFWDRAAKGNWFEDPSNSSIACRQTGPIVIGDIDQGKDGELVFSQRHSLIFKHIGVRRVYDPENETLMYIVYSRKPIDGSAKMSLSTVALYGGDARWLAEREE
;
A
#
# COMPACT_ATOMS: atom_id res chain seq x y z
N MET A 1 21.81 -46.03 45.34
CA MET A 1 21.25 -44.69 45.48
C MET A 1 21.00 -44.19 44.02
N LYS A 2 19.76 -44.30 43.54
CA LYS A 2 19.36 -43.96 42.14
C LYS A 2 18.77 -42.57 42.14
N ILE A 3 19.33 -41.66 41.34
CA ILE A 3 18.84 -40.27 41.17
C ILE A 3 17.94 -40.32 39.93
N PRO A 4 16.68 -39.90 39.98
CA PRO A 4 15.84 -39.79 38.81
C PRO A 4 16.10 -38.43 38.10
N HIS A 5 16.38 -38.50 36.81
CA HIS A 5 16.48 -37.35 35.93
C HIS A 5 15.05 -36.94 35.50
N SER A 6 14.54 -35.90 36.10
CA SER A 6 13.29 -35.26 35.61
C SER A 6 13.62 -34.40 34.41
N ALA A 7 13.19 -34.82 33.23
CA ALA A 7 13.20 -34.02 32.02
C ALA A 7 12.02 -33.03 32.07
N ALA A 8 12.32 -31.76 32.27
CA ALA A 8 11.34 -30.71 32.17
C ALA A 8 11.08 -30.38 30.67
N LEU A 9 9.91 -30.76 30.17
CA LEU A 9 9.41 -30.35 28.87
C LEU A 9 8.96 -28.85 28.97
N LEU A 10 9.71 -27.98 28.34
CA LEU A 10 9.33 -26.58 28.14
C LEU A 10 8.28 -26.52 27.00
N PRO A 11 7.08 -25.99 27.22
CA PRO A 11 6.13 -25.76 26.13
C PRO A 11 6.61 -24.59 25.28
N LEU A 12 6.91 -24.85 24.01
CA LEU A 12 7.19 -23.85 23.00
C LEU A 12 5.87 -23.15 22.63
N PHE A 13 5.62 -22.01 23.26
CA PHE A 13 4.53 -21.11 22.85
C PHE A 13 4.85 -20.50 21.49
N LEU A 14 4.24 -21.03 20.44
CA LEU A 14 4.16 -20.40 19.14
C LEU A 14 3.26 -19.15 19.29
N LEU A 15 3.88 -18.01 19.51
CA LEU A 15 3.23 -16.71 19.35
C LEU A 15 2.90 -16.50 17.87
N ALA A 16 1.69 -16.85 17.48
CA ALA A 16 1.10 -16.38 16.22
C ALA A 16 0.93 -14.88 16.33
N ALA A 17 1.94 -14.12 15.91
CA ALA A 17 1.84 -12.68 15.72
C ALA A 17 0.90 -12.45 14.54
N CYS A 18 -0.40 -12.29 14.81
CA CYS A 18 -1.32 -11.63 13.89
C CYS A 18 -0.88 -10.19 13.75
N GLY A 19 0.02 -9.93 12.82
CA GLY A 19 0.43 -8.59 12.43
C GLY A 19 -0.75 -7.87 11.77
N ARG A 20 -1.54 -7.17 12.57
CA ARG A 20 -2.41 -6.08 12.12
C ARG A 20 -1.52 -4.87 11.79
N GLY A 21 -0.67 -5.01 10.79
CA GLY A 21 0.11 -3.93 10.24
C GLY A 21 -0.43 -3.62 8.86
N GLY A 22 -1.00 -2.43 8.65
CA GLY A 22 -1.40 -1.92 7.34
C GLY A 22 -0.21 -1.61 6.43
N GLY A 23 0.78 -2.49 6.40
CA GLY A 23 1.90 -2.46 5.48
C GLY A 23 1.52 -3.19 4.20
N GLY A 24 1.92 -2.65 3.05
CA GLY A 24 1.76 -3.33 1.78
C GLY A 24 2.52 -4.65 1.80
N GLU A 25 1.86 -5.72 1.35
CA GLU A 25 2.48 -7.01 1.13
C GLU A 25 3.14 -6.99 -0.25
N GLU A 26 4.43 -7.31 -0.33
CA GLU A 26 5.11 -7.49 -1.60
C GLU A 26 4.61 -8.78 -2.24
N VAL A 27 3.95 -8.64 -3.40
CA VAL A 27 3.32 -9.76 -4.11
C VAL A 27 4.04 -10.11 -5.42
N GLY A 28 5.01 -9.29 -5.82
CA GLY A 28 5.80 -9.53 -7.01
C GLY A 28 7.02 -8.63 -7.10
N GLU A 29 8.10 -9.22 -7.62
CA GLU A 29 9.38 -8.54 -7.86
C GLU A 29 10.06 -9.17 -9.06
N PHE A 30 10.63 -8.33 -9.95
CA PHE A 30 11.46 -8.84 -11.03
C PHE A 30 12.52 -7.82 -11.44
N LYS A 31 13.66 -8.34 -11.93
CA LYS A 31 14.76 -7.51 -12.40
C LYS A 31 14.38 -6.80 -13.69
N ASN A 32 14.65 -5.51 -13.77
CA ASN A 32 14.42 -4.69 -14.94
C ASN A 32 15.68 -4.60 -15.84
N ASP A 33 16.87 -4.71 -15.25
CA ASP A 33 18.13 -4.63 -15.96
C ASP A 33 19.28 -5.35 -15.24
N LEU A 34 20.50 -5.28 -15.81
CA LEU A 34 21.70 -5.88 -15.26
C LEU A 34 22.33 -5.07 -14.11
N TYR A 35 21.88 -3.85 -13.87
CA TYR A 35 22.40 -2.96 -12.81
C TYR A 35 21.69 -3.16 -11.47
N GLY A 36 20.82 -4.15 -11.38
CA GLY A 36 20.09 -4.49 -10.16
C GLY A 36 18.90 -3.58 -9.89
N ASN A 37 18.37 -2.92 -10.94
CA ASN A 37 17.10 -2.22 -10.86
C ASN A 37 15.95 -3.22 -10.95
N GLU A 38 14.93 -3.00 -10.13
CA GLU A 38 13.82 -3.92 -9.96
C GLU A 38 12.48 -3.22 -10.11
N ILE A 39 11.50 -3.94 -10.60
CA ILE A 39 10.10 -3.52 -10.54
C ILE A 39 9.43 -4.35 -9.47
N LYS A 40 8.86 -3.64 -8.50
CA LYS A 40 8.16 -4.23 -7.35
C LYS A 40 6.68 -3.99 -7.42
N VAL A 41 5.90 -4.97 -6.95
CA VAL A 41 4.46 -4.90 -6.84
C VAL A 41 4.06 -5.13 -5.40
N GLN A 42 3.33 -4.17 -4.81
CA GLN A 42 2.80 -4.29 -3.46
C GLN A 42 1.27 -4.31 -3.49
N ALA A 43 0.68 -5.23 -2.73
CA ALA A 43 -0.75 -5.22 -2.45
C ALA A 43 -1.01 -4.36 -1.20
N LEU A 44 -1.88 -3.38 -1.34
CA LEU A 44 -2.25 -2.42 -0.32
C LEU A 44 -3.75 -2.53 -0.05
N LYS A 45 -4.14 -2.69 1.20
CA LYS A 45 -5.54 -2.66 1.63
C LYS A 45 -5.85 -1.29 2.21
N ASP A 46 -6.94 -0.69 1.77
CA ASP A 46 -7.38 0.59 2.32
C ASP A 46 -7.76 0.43 3.80
N PRO A 47 -7.20 1.22 4.71
CA PRO A 47 -7.48 1.07 6.15
C PRO A 47 -8.90 1.46 6.56
N LYS A 48 -9.60 2.24 5.73
CA LYS A 48 -10.96 2.73 5.98
C LYS A 48 -12.01 2.16 5.01
N VAL A 49 -11.59 1.39 4.00
CA VAL A 49 -12.49 0.77 3.02
C VAL A 49 -12.16 -0.72 2.93
N GLU A 50 -12.95 -1.53 3.60
CA GLU A 50 -12.82 -2.98 3.48
C GLU A 50 -13.26 -3.44 2.10
N GLY A 51 -12.75 -4.59 1.65
CA GLY A 51 -13.12 -5.19 0.37
C GLY A 51 -12.48 -4.54 -0.85
N VAL A 52 -11.56 -3.57 -0.67
CA VAL A 52 -10.78 -2.97 -1.75
C VAL A 52 -9.30 -3.28 -1.55
N THR A 53 -8.66 -3.77 -2.60
CA THR A 53 -7.20 -3.97 -2.66
C THR A 53 -6.63 -3.22 -3.84
N CYS A 54 -5.56 -2.46 -3.58
CA CYS A 54 -4.80 -1.74 -4.59
C CYS A 54 -3.46 -2.44 -4.82
N HIS A 55 -3.10 -2.68 -6.06
CA HIS A 55 -1.77 -3.12 -6.45
C HIS A 55 -0.98 -1.92 -6.93
N LEU A 56 0.09 -1.62 -6.21
CA LEU A 56 1.00 -0.53 -6.50
C LEU A 56 2.26 -1.11 -7.13
N THR A 57 2.58 -0.68 -8.33
CA THR A 57 3.82 -1.02 -9.02
C THR A 57 4.75 0.18 -9.01
N TYR A 58 6.00 -0.03 -8.64
CA TYR A 58 7.01 1.02 -8.62
C TYR A 58 8.38 0.48 -8.99
N PHE A 59 9.26 1.41 -9.38
CA PHE A 59 10.63 1.11 -9.75
C PHE A 59 11.53 1.27 -8.53
N ASP A 60 12.30 0.24 -8.19
CA ASP A 60 13.30 0.27 -7.12
C ASP A 60 14.70 0.22 -7.73
N ARG A 61 15.52 1.23 -7.37
CA ARG A 61 16.85 1.37 -7.95
C ARG A 61 17.87 0.59 -7.15
N GLY A 62 18.61 -0.26 -7.87
CA GLY A 62 19.71 -1.02 -7.32
C GLY A 62 20.87 -0.14 -6.83
N PHE A 63 21.64 -0.68 -5.89
CA PHE A 63 22.81 -0.04 -5.35
C PHE A 63 23.83 0.34 -6.45
N TRP A 64 24.08 -0.57 -7.40
CA TRP A 64 25.06 -0.38 -8.47
C TRP A 64 24.65 0.71 -9.45
N ASP A 65 23.37 0.87 -9.74
CA ASP A 65 22.88 1.96 -10.59
C ASP A 65 23.08 3.31 -9.91
N ARG A 66 22.79 3.41 -8.62
CA ARG A 66 23.01 4.63 -7.82
C ARG A 66 24.50 5.00 -7.75
N ALA A 67 25.37 4.01 -7.56
CA ALA A 67 26.82 4.22 -7.50
C ALA A 67 27.39 4.63 -8.86
N ALA A 68 26.99 3.99 -9.95
CA ALA A 68 27.49 4.25 -11.29
C ALA A 68 27.10 5.63 -11.84
N LYS A 69 25.89 6.10 -11.52
CA LYS A 69 25.34 7.37 -12.02
C LYS A 69 25.60 8.56 -11.09
N GLY A 70 26.15 8.33 -9.88
CA GLY A 70 26.42 9.37 -8.90
C GLY A 70 25.16 10.07 -8.35
N ASN A 71 23.97 9.56 -8.63
CA ASN A 71 22.68 10.18 -8.29
C ASN A 71 21.97 9.44 -7.15
N TRP A 72 22.64 9.33 -6.02
CA TRP A 72 22.14 8.64 -4.83
C TRP A 72 20.79 9.11 -4.31
N PHE A 73 20.43 10.36 -4.62
CA PHE A 73 19.24 11.04 -4.13
C PHE A 73 18.13 11.18 -5.16
N GLU A 74 18.35 10.72 -6.37
CA GLU A 74 17.29 10.65 -7.38
C GLU A 74 16.44 9.41 -7.14
N ASP A 75 15.23 9.65 -6.73
CA ASP A 75 14.26 8.58 -6.54
C ASP A 75 13.37 8.45 -7.77
N PRO A 76 13.17 7.24 -8.27
CA PRO A 76 12.23 7.02 -9.34
C PRO A 76 10.82 7.33 -8.85
N SER A 77 10.21 8.33 -9.47
CA SER A 77 8.83 8.71 -9.18
C SER A 77 7.82 7.98 -10.07
N ASN A 78 8.29 7.01 -10.86
CA ASN A 78 7.42 6.21 -11.72
C ASN A 78 6.71 5.16 -10.88
N SER A 79 5.40 5.29 -10.81
CA SER A 79 4.53 4.35 -10.14
C SER A 79 3.19 4.25 -10.87
N SER A 80 2.56 3.11 -10.74
CA SER A 80 1.22 2.84 -11.27
C SER A 80 0.38 2.16 -10.20
N ILE A 81 -0.91 2.41 -10.21
CA ILE A 81 -1.85 1.83 -9.25
C ILE A 81 -3.03 1.20 -9.98
N ALA A 82 -3.45 0.04 -9.50
CA ALA A 82 -4.66 -0.63 -9.93
C ALA A 82 -5.43 -1.12 -8.70
N CYS A 83 -6.59 -0.55 -8.45
CA CYS A 83 -7.45 -0.91 -7.32
C CYS A 83 -8.66 -1.70 -7.82
N ARG A 84 -9.06 -2.71 -7.04
CA ARG A 84 -10.20 -3.55 -7.38
C ARG A 84 -10.97 -3.95 -6.12
N GLN A 85 -12.25 -4.21 -6.32
CA GLN A 85 -13.02 -4.92 -5.33
C GLN A 85 -12.50 -6.36 -5.19
N THR A 86 -12.19 -6.75 -3.97
CA THR A 86 -11.69 -8.09 -3.60
C THR A 86 -12.54 -8.76 -2.53
N GLY A 87 -13.63 -8.11 -2.13
CA GLY A 87 -14.60 -8.59 -1.15
C GLY A 87 -15.79 -7.64 -1.05
N PRO A 88 -16.74 -7.89 -0.15
CA PRO A 88 -17.81 -6.94 0.15
C PRO A 88 -17.21 -5.59 0.57
N ILE A 89 -17.71 -4.51 -0.03
CA ILE A 89 -17.19 -3.16 0.27
C ILE A 89 -17.90 -2.63 1.51
N VAL A 90 -17.11 -2.29 2.54
CA VAL A 90 -17.59 -1.60 3.73
C VAL A 90 -16.77 -0.31 3.89
N ILE A 91 -17.45 0.83 3.82
CA ILE A 91 -16.84 2.15 3.86
C ILE A 91 -16.99 2.71 5.27
N GLY A 92 -15.84 3.01 5.89
CA GLY A 92 -15.78 3.66 7.19
C GLY A 92 -15.85 5.17 7.09
N ASP A 93 -15.34 5.84 8.11
CA ASP A 93 -15.23 7.30 8.17
C ASP A 93 -14.13 7.79 7.21
N ILE A 94 -14.50 8.07 5.97
CA ILE A 94 -13.63 8.60 4.92
C ILE A 94 -13.88 10.10 4.73
N ASP A 95 -12.83 10.81 4.33
CA ASP A 95 -12.98 12.19 3.88
C ASP A 95 -13.71 12.22 2.52
N GLN A 96 -14.88 12.89 2.48
CA GLN A 96 -15.71 13.04 1.30
C GLN A 96 -15.47 14.38 0.58
N GLY A 97 -14.54 15.19 1.08
CA GLY A 97 -14.17 16.45 0.45
C GLY A 97 -13.43 16.24 -0.88
N LYS A 98 -13.42 17.27 -1.72
CA LYS A 98 -12.75 17.24 -3.04
C LYS A 98 -11.24 16.99 -2.96
N ASP A 99 -10.62 17.34 -1.83
CA ASP A 99 -9.22 17.11 -1.60
C ASP A 99 -8.91 15.65 -1.26
N GLY A 100 -9.92 14.91 -0.79
CA GLY A 100 -9.79 13.52 -0.37
C GLY A 100 -8.74 13.32 0.72
N GLU A 101 -8.29 12.10 0.90
CA GLU A 101 -7.47 11.67 2.02
C GLU A 101 -6.21 10.92 1.57
N LEU A 102 -5.07 11.19 2.22
CA LEU A 102 -3.85 10.41 2.02
C LEU A 102 -4.03 9.03 2.69
N VAL A 103 -4.13 7.98 1.88
CA VAL A 103 -4.51 6.64 2.37
C VAL A 103 -3.31 5.85 2.87
N PHE A 104 -2.19 5.91 2.14
CA PHE A 104 -0.97 5.20 2.49
C PHE A 104 0.16 6.17 2.80
N SER A 105 0.89 5.91 3.87
CA SER A 105 1.94 6.78 4.38
C SER A 105 3.27 6.05 4.51
N GLN A 106 4.32 6.79 4.89
CA GLN A 106 5.66 6.25 5.13
C GLN A 106 5.70 5.11 6.18
N ARG A 107 4.69 5.03 7.07
CA ARG A 107 4.59 3.94 8.05
C ARG A 107 4.35 2.58 7.40
N HIS A 108 3.83 2.57 6.17
CA HIS A 108 3.51 1.35 5.45
C HIS A 108 4.68 0.83 4.61
N SER A 109 5.49 1.74 4.03
CA SER A 109 6.68 1.38 3.27
C SER A 109 7.54 2.62 3.02
N LEU A 110 8.86 2.41 2.85
CA LEU A 110 9.81 3.48 2.54
C LEU A 110 9.50 4.18 1.21
N ILE A 111 8.85 3.51 0.26
CA ILE A 111 8.47 4.09 -1.02
C ILE A 111 7.56 5.31 -0.86
N PHE A 112 6.71 5.35 0.17
CA PHE A 112 5.80 6.48 0.42
C PHE A 112 6.49 7.76 0.91
N LYS A 113 7.83 7.77 1.02
CA LYS A 113 8.59 9.02 1.14
C LYS A 113 8.54 9.84 -0.14
N HIS A 114 8.48 9.17 -1.29
CA HIS A 114 8.62 9.76 -2.63
C HIS A 114 7.32 9.81 -3.40
N ILE A 115 6.39 8.94 -3.08
CA ILE A 115 5.06 8.90 -3.68
C ILE A 115 3.98 9.10 -2.62
N GLY A 116 2.82 9.58 -3.05
CA GLY A 116 1.60 9.62 -2.26
C GLY A 116 0.51 8.82 -2.94
N VAL A 117 -0.38 8.21 -2.16
CA VAL A 117 -1.62 7.65 -2.66
C VAL A 117 -2.76 8.35 -1.97
N ARG A 118 -3.61 9.00 -2.73
CA ARG A 118 -4.77 9.75 -2.24
C ARG A 118 -6.04 9.08 -2.70
N ARG A 119 -6.97 8.90 -1.79
CA ARG A 119 -8.34 8.49 -2.09
C ARG A 119 -9.22 9.73 -2.18
N VAL A 120 -10.03 9.81 -3.21
CA VAL A 120 -11.07 10.82 -3.41
C VAL A 120 -12.38 10.10 -3.69
N TYR A 121 -13.46 10.54 -3.06
CA TYR A 121 -14.79 10.02 -3.32
C TYR A 121 -15.53 10.95 -4.31
N ASP A 122 -16.11 10.35 -5.34
CA ASP A 122 -17.00 11.00 -6.30
C ASP A 122 -18.44 10.56 -6.00
N PRO A 123 -19.22 11.41 -5.32
CA PRO A 123 -20.59 11.06 -4.93
C PRO A 123 -21.56 11.00 -6.10
N GLU A 124 -21.32 11.76 -7.18
CA GLU A 124 -22.21 11.78 -8.34
C GLU A 124 -22.13 10.48 -9.15
N ASN A 125 -20.94 9.88 -9.20
CA ASN A 125 -20.69 8.64 -9.93
C ASN A 125 -20.52 7.42 -9.00
N GLU A 126 -20.78 7.56 -7.71
CA GLU A 126 -20.63 6.49 -6.70
C GLU A 126 -19.30 5.73 -6.87
N THR A 127 -18.19 6.47 -6.88
CA THR A 127 -16.88 5.92 -7.25
C THR A 127 -15.80 6.37 -6.27
N LEU A 128 -15.00 5.42 -5.81
CA LEU A 128 -13.74 5.70 -5.11
C LEU A 128 -12.61 5.81 -6.12
N MET A 129 -11.88 6.90 -6.08
CA MET A 129 -10.71 7.16 -6.91
C MET A 129 -9.44 7.07 -6.07
N TYR A 130 -8.45 6.31 -6.54
CA TYR A 130 -7.14 6.19 -5.93
C TYR A 130 -6.10 6.75 -6.87
N ILE A 131 -5.43 7.81 -6.44
CA ILE A 131 -4.46 8.55 -7.23
C ILE A 131 -3.09 8.35 -6.60
N VAL A 132 -2.18 7.66 -7.31
CA VAL A 132 -0.76 7.66 -6.95
C VAL A 132 -0.07 8.82 -7.65
N TYR A 133 0.78 9.53 -6.94
CA TYR A 133 1.50 10.67 -7.50
C TYR A 133 2.88 10.83 -6.87
N SER A 134 3.80 11.37 -7.67
CA SER A 134 5.12 11.76 -7.17
C SER A 134 5.01 13.00 -6.27
N ARG A 135 5.62 12.94 -5.08
CA ARG A 135 5.70 14.09 -4.16
C ARG A 135 6.73 15.12 -4.61
N LYS A 136 7.68 14.71 -5.45
CA LYS A 136 8.65 15.63 -6.07
C LYS A 136 8.30 15.77 -7.53
N PRO A 137 8.01 16.99 -8.00
CA PRO A 137 7.87 17.26 -9.43
C PRO A 137 9.19 16.97 -10.15
N ILE A 138 9.09 16.36 -11.34
CA ILE A 138 10.21 16.13 -12.24
C ILE A 138 9.85 16.83 -13.55
N ASP A 139 10.76 17.64 -14.06
CA ASP A 139 10.54 18.45 -15.27
C ASP A 139 9.26 19.32 -15.20
N GLY A 140 8.99 19.87 -13.99
CA GLY A 140 7.84 20.74 -13.76
C GLY A 140 6.49 20.03 -13.62
N SER A 141 6.46 18.69 -13.61
CA SER A 141 5.22 17.90 -13.49
C SER A 141 5.36 16.78 -12.45
N ALA A 142 4.25 16.48 -11.77
CA ALA A 142 4.14 15.28 -10.95
C ALA A 142 3.68 14.11 -11.83
N LYS A 143 4.43 13.01 -11.83
CA LYS A 143 3.97 11.75 -12.45
C LYS A 143 2.83 11.20 -11.61
N MET A 144 1.74 10.79 -12.26
CA MET A 144 0.55 10.31 -11.59
C MET A 144 -0.14 9.19 -12.36
N SER A 145 -0.88 8.36 -11.63
CA SER A 145 -1.75 7.33 -12.18
C SER A 145 -3.04 7.27 -11.35
N LEU A 146 -4.15 7.00 -12.00
CA LEU A 146 -5.48 6.93 -11.40
C LEU A 146 -6.03 5.51 -11.54
N SER A 147 -6.65 5.03 -10.49
CA SER A 147 -7.51 3.84 -10.51
C SER A 147 -8.84 4.14 -9.84
N THR A 148 -9.91 3.59 -10.38
CA THR A 148 -11.28 3.78 -9.87
C THR A 148 -11.88 2.46 -9.43
N VAL A 149 -12.69 2.51 -8.36
CA VAL A 149 -13.49 1.40 -7.86
C VAL A 149 -14.94 1.88 -7.78
N ALA A 150 -15.80 1.35 -8.67
CA ALA A 150 -17.21 1.67 -8.67
C ALA A 150 -17.88 1.07 -7.42
N LEU A 151 -18.78 1.84 -6.82
CA LEU A 151 -19.65 1.41 -5.72
C LEU A 151 -21.05 1.08 -6.22
N TYR A 152 -21.40 1.61 -7.39
CA TYR A 152 -22.68 1.36 -8.04
C TYR A 152 -22.88 -0.13 -8.38
N GLY A 153 -24.06 -0.64 -8.07
CA GLY A 153 -24.43 -2.03 -8.36
C GLY A 153 -23.74 -3.09 -7.51
N GLY A 154 -22.92 -2.66 -6.52
CA GLY A 154 -22.30 -3.52 -5.54
C GLY A 154 -23.03 -3.46 -4.19
N ASP A 155 -22.69 -4.42 -3.31
CA ASP A 155 -23.18 -4.43 -1.93
C ASP A 155 -22.35 -3.48 -1.03
N ALA A 156 -21.97 -2.31 -1.57
CA ALA A 156 -21.22 -1.33 -0.80
C ALA A 156 -22.07 -0.77 0.35
N ARG A 157 -21.55 -0.85 1.56
CA ARG A 157 -22.23 -0.37 2.77
C ARG A 157 -21.37 0.68 3.46
N TRP A 158 -22.01 1.76 3.89
CA TRP A 158 -21.40 2.74 4.77
C TRP A 158 -21.58 2.31 6.22
N LEU A 159 -20.50 2.36 7.00
CA LEU A 159 -20.63 2.28 8.45
C LEU A 159 -21.30 3.57 8.89
N ALA A 160 -22.40 3.45 9.64
CA ALA A 160 -23.02 4.61 10.26
C ALA A 160 -21.98 5.34 11.11
N GLU A 161 -21.91 6.67 10.99
CA GLU A 161 -21.15 7.49 11.93
C GLU A 161 -21.59 7.12 13.35
N ARG A 162 -20.63 6.79 14.20
CA ARG A 162 -20.91 6.69 15.63
C ARG A 162 -21.26 8.09 16.08
N GLU A 163 -22.52 8.34 16.39
CA GLU A 163 -22.94 9.51 17.16
C GLU A 163 -22.16 9.46 18.48
N GLU A 164 -21.25 10.43 18.69
CA GLU A 164 -20.60 10.69 19.96
C GLU A 164 -21.53 11.47 20.88
#